data_a96a0777fd8a344025ba768968e2a60a
#
_entry.id   a96a0777fd8a344025ba768968e2a60a
#
_cell.length_a   1.000
_cell.length_b   1.000
_cell.length_c   1.000
_cell.angle_alpha   90.00
_cell.angle_beta   90.00
_cell.angle_gamma   90.00
#
_symmetry.space_group_name_H-M   'P 1'
#
loop_
_entity.id
_entity.type
_entity.pdbx_description
1 polymer ?
#
loop_
_entity_poly.entity_id
_entity_poly.type
_entity_poly.pdbx_seq_one_letter_code
_entity_poly.pdbx_strand_id
1 'polypeptide(L)'
;NNYQDLEFWVPYYRLKEEGAEVTVVGSGSSRTYTSKYGYPVEAEKEAKDIDVSKYDGVVIPGGYAPDLMRRYPDMVRIVREAHQKGKVISAICHAGWMLVSAGILKGKKATGFFAIKDDLVNAGANYVDAEVVRDGNLITSRKPDDLPAFCRETIEALAK
;
A
#
# COMPACT_ATOMS: atom_id res chain seq x y z
N ASN A 1 4.80 10.55 7.32
CA ASN A 1 6.06 10.39 8.05
C ASN A 1 6.27 8.94 8.49
N ASN A 2 7.52 8.60 8.78
CA ASN A 2 7.93 7.29 9.27
C ASN A 2 7.55 6.12 8.33
N TYR A 3 7.50 6.36 7.03
CA TYR A 3 7.40 5.27 6.07
C TYR A 3 8.73 4.49 6.04
N GLN A 4 8.64 3.20 5.77
CA GLN A 4 9.84 2.38 5.60
C GLN A 4 10.48 2.69 4.25
N ASP A 5 11.76 3.05 4.26
CA ASP A 5 12.47 3.60 3.11
C ASP A 5 12.42 2.70 1.87
N LEU A 6 12.80 1.44 2.02
CA LEU A 6 12.83 0.50 0.90
C LEU A 6 11.44 0.16 0.38
N GLU A 7 10.45 0.06 1.28
CA GLU A 7 9.07 -0.27 0.91
C GLU A 7 8.38 0.85 0.11
N PHE A 8 8.90 2.06 0.18
CA PHE A 8 8.49 3.17 -0.66
C PHE A 8 9.34 3.28 -1.93
N TRP A 9 10.67 3.40 -1.79
CA TRP A 9 11.54 3.75 -2.91
C TRP A 9 11.79 2.60 -3.89
N VAL A 10 11.82 1.35 -3.45
CA VAL A 10 12.00 0.21 -4.35
C VAL A 10 10.79 0.06 -5.29
N PRO A 11 9.53 -0.02 -4.81
CA PRO A 11 8.38 -0.06 -5.71
C PRO A 11 8.26 1.19 -6.60
N TYR A 12 8.58 2.37 -6.05
CA TYR A 12 8.56 3.64 -6.79
C TYR A 12 9.43 3.57 -8.05
N TYR A 13 10.70 3.19 -7.90
CA TYR A 13 11.61 3.13 -9.03
C TYR A 13 11.36 1.92 -9.93
N ARG A 14 10.96 0.78 -9.37
CA ARG A 14 10.59 -0.39 -10.18
C ARG A 14 9.42 -0.11 -11.11
N LEU A 15 8.39 0.55 -10.62
CA LEU A 15 7.24 0.93 -11.45
C LEU A 15 7.63 1.94 -12.54
N LYS A 16 8.45 2.92 -12.20
CA LYS A 16 8.96 3.89 -13.20
C LYS A 16 9.83 3.23 -14.27
N GLU A 17 10.65 2.26 -13.89
CA GLU A 17 11.45 1.47 -14.83
C GLU A 17 10.57 0.73 -15.83
N GLU A 18 9.42 0.24 -15.41
CA GLU A 18 8.43 -0.44 -16.26
C GLU A 18 7.55 0.54 -17.08
N GLY A 19 7.80 1.84 -16.97
CA GLY A 19 7.10 2.87 -17.74
C GLY A 19 5.81 3.39 -17.10
N ALA A 20 5.53 3.04 -15.84
CA ALA A 20 4.36 3.57 -15.15
C ALA A 20 4.53 5.04 -14.76
N GLU A 21 3.44 5.81 -14.86
CA GLU A 21 3.35 7.12 -14.22
C GLU A 21 3.04 6.94 -12.75
N VAL A 22 3.96 7.35 -11.89
CA VAL A 22 3.82 7.19 -10.43
C VAL A 22 3.59 8.56 -9.79
N THR A 23 2.49 8.70 -9.08
CA THR A 23 2.14 9.92 -8.33
C THR A 23 2.31 9.68 -6.84
N VAL A 24 3.09 10.52 -6.18
CA VAL A 24 3.24 10.50 -4.72
C VAL A 24 2.11 11.28 -4.08
N VAL A 25 1.34 10.60 -3.22
CA VAL A 25 0.17 11.16 -2.56
C VAL A 25 0.40 11.27 -1.07
N GLY A 26 0.20 12.45 -0.53
CA GLY A 26 0.26 12.71 0.90
C GLY A 26 -1.13 12.87 1.53
N SER A 27 -1.19 12.82 2.86
CA SER A 27 -2.44 12.99 3.63
C SER A 27 -3.00 14.41 3.57
N GLY A 28 -2.19 15.39 3.20
CA GLY A 28 -2.52 16.82 3.29
C GLY A 28 -2.03 17.47 4.58
N SER A 29 -1.45 16.71 5.50
CA SER A 29 -0.89 17.26 6.74
C SER A 29 0.43 18.00 6.54
N SER A 30 1.13 17.71 5.46
CA SER A 30 2.38 18.35 5.04
C SER A 30 2.58 18.17 3.54
N ARG A 31 3.48 18.94 2.97
CA ARG A 31 3.95 18.72 1.59
C ARG A 31 5.14 17.76 1.56
N THR A 32 6.01 17.83 2.55
CA THR A 32 7.20 16.98 2.65
C THR A 32 7.04 16.04 3.83
N TYR A 33 7.32 14.76 3.59
CA TYR A 33 7.31 13.70 4.58
C TYR A 33 8.70 13.11 4.72
N THR A 34 8.99 12.55 5.88
CA THR A 34 10.31 11.97 6.18
C THR A 34 10.16 10.49 6.51
N SER A 35 11.05 9.67 5.95
CA SER A 35 11.08 8.24 6.21
C SER A 35 11.53 7.90 7.63
N LYS A 36 11.46 6.60 7.96
CA LYS A 36 11.98 6.05 9.22
C LYS A 36 13.44 6.42 9.46
N TYR A 37 14.26 6.46 8.42
CA TYR A 37 15.70 6.77 8.48
C TYR A 37 16.04 8.19 8.04
N GLY A 38 15.05 9.05 7.90
CA GLY A 38 15.26 10.48 7.66
C GLY A 38 15.27 10.92 6.19
N TYR A 39 14.97 10.04 5.25
CA TYR A 39 14.94 10.41 3.83
C TYR A 39 13.65 11.15 3.47
N PRO A 40 13.72 12.34 2.88
CA PRO A 40 12.53 13.13 2.57
C PRO A 40 11.86 12.67 1.26
N VAL A 41 10.55 12.87 1.20
CA VAL A 41 9.75 12.75 -0.02
C VAL A 41 8.74 13.90 -0.10
N GLU A 42 8.61 14.50 -1.27
CA GLU A 42 7.56 15.48 -1.54
C GLU A 42 6.31 14.79 -2.08
N ALA A 43 5.16 15.13 -1.50
CA ALA A 43 3.88 14.76 -2.07
C ALA A 43 3.56 15.65 -3.27
N GLU A 44 3.17 15.03 -4.37
CA GLU A 44 2.76 15.73 -5.59
C GLU A 44 1.29 16.13 -5.53
N LYS A 45 0.48 15.34 -4.80
CA LYS A 45 -0.95 15.58 -4.61
C LYS A 45 -1.37 15.26 -3.17
N GLU A 46 -2.43 15.90 -2.72
CA GLU A 46 -3.08 15.56 -1.46
C GLU A 46 -4.19 14.52 -1.69
N ALA A 47 -4.41 13.66 -0.70
CA ALA A 47 -5.40 12.59 -0.79
C ALA A 47 -6.80 13.07 -1.12
N LYS A 48 -7.22 14.23 -0.60
CA LYS A 48 -8.54 14.83 -0.86
C LYS A 48 -8.80 15.10 -2.35
N ASP A 49 -7.72 15.35 -3.13
CA ASP A 49 -7.80 15.73 -4.55
C ASP A 49 -7.67 14.53 -5.49
N ILE A 50 -7.52 13.32 -4.96
CA ILE A 50 -7.35 12.11 -5.77
C ILE A 50 -8.69 11.61 -6.29
N ASP A 51 -8.80 11.58 -7.61
CA ASP A 51 -9.82 10.84 -8.34
C ASP A 51 -9.27 9.45 -8.67
N VAL A 52 -9.69 8.44 -7.93
CA VAL A 52 -9.20 7.07 -8.04
C VAL A 52 -9.47 6.47 -9.44
N SER A 53 -10.48 6.94 -10.14
CA SER A 53 -10.81 6.44 -11.49
C SER A 53 -9.69 6.65 -12.50
N LYS A 54 -8.81 7.63 -12.26
CA LYS A 54 -7.69 8.00 -13.14
C LYS A 54 -6.43 7.16 -12.91
N TYR A 55 -6.45 6.24 -11.96
CA TYR A 55 -5.30 5.41 -11.60
C TYR A 55 -5.61 3.93 -11.82
N ASP A 56 -4.58 3.16 -12.11
CA ASP A 56 -4.69 1.70 -12.32
C ASP A 56 -4.41 0.92 -11.04
N GLY A 57 -3.72 1.53 -10.09
CA GLY A 57 -3.43 0.89 -8.81
C GLY A 57 -2.95 1.84 -7.74
N VAL A 58 -2.89 1.31 -6.53
CA VAL A 58 -2.38 1.98 -5.32
C VAL A 58 -1.34 1.10 -4.67
N VAL A 59 -0.18 1.67 -4.35
CA VAL A 59 0.90 1.00 -3.61
C VAL A 59 1.07 1.66 -2.26
N ILE A 60 1.07 0.87 -1.20
CA ILE A 60 1.09 1.35 0.18
C ILE A 60 2.32 0.80 0.89
N PRO A 61 3.29 1.66 1.25
CA PRO A 61 4.46 1.25 2.03
C PRO A 61 4.10 1.07 3.50
N GLY A 62 4.92 0.32 4.21
CA GLY A 62 4.80 0.12 5.64
C GLY A 62 5.65 1.09 6.47
N GLY A 63 6.31 0.57 7.49
CA GLY A 63 6.90 1.34 8.57
C GLY A 63 5.81 1.74 9.56
N TYR A 64 5.96 2.89 10.21
CA TYR A 64 4.91 3.43 11.10
C TYR A 64 3.86 4.27 10.32
N ALA A 65 4.17 4.65 9.08
CA ALA A 65 3.31 5.50 8.26
C ALA A 65 1.84 5.03 8.16
N PRO A 66 1.53 3.73 8.03
CA PRO A 66 0.13 3.30 7.97
C PRO A 66 -0.70 3.66 9.20
N ASP A 67 -0.10 3.67 10.40
CA ASP A 67 -0.80 4.16 11.61
C ASP A 67 -1.18 5.63 11.47
N LEU A 68 -0.28 6.45 10.93
CA LEU A 68 -0.55 7.87 10.70
C LEU A 68 -1.55 8.08 9.55
N MET A 69 -1.38 7.36 8.45
CA MET A 69 -2.21 7.49 7.26
C MET A 69 -3.67 7.12 7.53
N ARG A 70 -3.93 6.08 8.32
CA ARG A 70 -5.29 5.64 8.65
C ARG A 70 -6.09 6.65 9.46
N ARG A 71 -5.43 7.64 10.06
CA ARG A 71 -6.08 8.75 10.78
C ARG A 71 -6.75 9.77 9.84
N TYR A 72 -6.44 9.71 8.54
CA TYR A 72 -6.97 10.62 7.53
C TYR A 72 -8.02 9.92 6.67
N PRO A 73 -9.31 10.33 6.75
CA PRO A 73 -10.40 9.67 6.01
C PRO A 73 -10.17 9.59 4.50
N ASP A 74 -9.56 10.61 3.89
CA ASP A 74 -9.29 10.60 2.44
C ASP A 74 -8.24 9.56 2.03
N MET A 75 -7.26 9.27 2.89
CA MET A 75 -6.30 8.19 2.64
C MET A 75 -6.99 6.82 2.65
N VAL A 76 -7.88 6.61 3.60
CA VAL A 76 -8.69 5.37 3.69
C VAL A 76 -9.67 5.27 2.52
N ARG A 77 -10.29 6.39 2.13
CA ARG A 77 -11.20 6.49 0.98
C ARG A 77 -10.53 6.00 -0.30
N ILE A 78 -9.31 6.43 -0.58
CA ILE A 78 -8.55 6.01 -1.77
C ILE A 78 -8.47 4.48 -1.86
N VAL A 79 -8.12 3.81 -0.76
CA VAL A 79 -7.99 2.35 -0.72
C VAL A 79 -9.35 1.68 -0.94
N ARG A 80 -10.39 2.17 -0.27
CA ARG A 80 -11.76 1.64 -0.42
C ARG A 80 -12.28 1.78 -1.84
N GLU A 81 -12.14 2.96 -2.43
CA GLU A 81 -12.58 3.21 -3.80
C GLU A 81 -11.78 2.41 -4.83
N ALA A 82 -10.47 2.26 -4.63
CA ALA A 82 -9.64 1.41 -5.47
C ALA A 82 -10.15 -0.04 -5.48
N HIS A 83 -10.51 -0.56 -4.31
CA HIS A 83 -11.12 -1.88 -4.21
C HIS A 83 -12.46 -1.97 -4.93
N GLN A 84 -13.35 -1.00 -4.70
CA GLN A 84 -14.68 -0.96 -5.33
C GLN A 84 -14.61 -0.88 -6.87
N LYS A 85 -13.58 -0.20 -7.39
CA LYS A 85 -13.34 -0.02 -8.82
C LYS A 85 -12.49 -1.13 -9.45
N GLY A 86 -12.16 -2.17 -8.71
CA GLY A 86 -11.34 -3.28 -9.20
C GLY A 86 -9.90 -2.90 -9.55
N LYS A 87 -9.37 -1.83 -8.96
CA LYS A 87 -7.99 -1.40 -9.16
C LYS A 87 -7.02 -2.30 -8.40
N VAL A 88 -5.77 -2.33 -8.84
CA VAL A 88 -4.72 -3.05 -8.13
C VAL A 88 -4.43 -2.36 -6.80
N ILE A 89 -4.34 -3.12 -5.72
CA ILE A 89 -3.95 -2.65 -4.40
C ILE A 89 -2.79 -3.50 -3.92
N SER A 90 -1.65 -2.87 -3.70
CA SER A 90 -0.44 -3.54 -3.21
C SER A 90 -0.04 -2.93 -1.87
N ALA A 91 0.05 -3.76 -0.84
CA ALA A 91 0.36 -3.33 0.52
C ALA A 91 1.40 -4.24 1.16
N ILE A 92 2.41 -3.65 1.78
CA ILE A 92 3.51 -4.40 2.39
C ILE A 92 3.65 -4.06 3.88
N CYS A 93 4.05 -5.05 4.68
CA CYS A 93 4.40 -4.90 6.09
C CYS A 93 3.20 -4.41 6.92
N HIS A 94 3.33 -3.29 7.63
CA HIS A 94 2.25 -2.67 8.41
C HIS A 94 1.19 -1.98 7.54
N ALA A 95 1.39 -1.89 6.24
CA ALA A 95 0.40 -1.30 5.33
C ALA A 95 -0.95 -2.04 5.34
N GLY A 96 -0.96 -3.29 5.82
CA GLY A 96 -2.20 -4.03 6.07
C GLY A 96 -3.22 -3.29 6.94
N TRP A 97 -2.77 -2.41 7.84
CA TRP A 97 -3.68 -1.56 8.63
C TRP A 97 -4.55 -0.64 7.76
N MET A 98 -4.05 -0.20 6.61
CA MET A 98 -4.86 0.57 5.66
C MET A 98 -5.98 -0.27 5.06
N LEU A 99 -5.71 -1.56 4.80
CA LEU A 99 -6.68 -2.51 4.30
C LEU A 99 -7.77 -2.81 5.35
N VAL A 100 -7.35 -2.93 6.61
CA VAL A 100 -8.27 -3.07 7.76
C VAL A 100 -9.21 -1.88 7.84
N SER A 101 -8.66 -0.66 7.85
CA SER A 101 -9.44 0.58 7.95
C SER A 101 -10.37 0.80 6.75
N ALA A 102 -9.95 0.36 5.55
CA ALA A 102 -10.77 0.42 4.35
C ALA A 102 -11.89 -0.63 4.31
N GLY A 103 -11.84 -1.66 5.18
CA GLY A 103 -12.85 -2.70 5.27
C GLY A 103 -12.88 -3.66 4.08
N ILE A 104 -11.72 -3.96 3.49
CA ILE A 104 -11.63 -4.74 2.24
C ILE A 104 -11.05 -6.15 2.42
N LEU A 105 -10.80 -6.59 3.64
CA LEU A 105 -10.12 -7.86 3.91
C LEU A 105 -11.03 -9.06 4.09
N LYS A 106 -12.32 -8.87 4.30
CA LYS A 106 -13.25 -9.98 4.59
C LYS A 106 -13.24 -11.01 3.47
N GLY A 107 -12.88 -12.26 3.82
CA GLY A 107 -12.81 -13.38 2.88
C GLY A 107 -11.61 -13.36 1.94
N LYS A 108 -10.68 -12.40 2.08
CA LYS A 108 -9.50 -12.29 1.25
C LYS A 108 -8.31 -13.04 1.84
N LYS A 109 -7.53 -13.69 0.97
CA LYS A 109 -6.21 -14.17 1.33
C LYS A 109 -5.27 -12.98 1.38
N ALA A 110 -4.51 -12.86 2.46
CA ALA A 110 -3.56 -11.76 2.66
C ALA A 110 -2.43 -12.16 3.59
N THR A 111 -1.32 -11.46 3.46
CA THR A 111 -0.21 -11.48 4.40
C THR A 111 0.14 -10.07 4.86
N GLY A 112 1.05 -9.95 5.79
CA GLY A 112 1.55 -8.68 6.30
C GLY A 112 2.64 -8.93 7.33
N PHE A 113 3.14 -7.87 7.94
CA PHE A 113 4.10 -8.01 9.02
C PHE A 113 3.49 -8.80 10.17
N PHE A 114 4.27 -9.74 10.72
CA PHE A 114 3.73 -10.74 11.67
C PHE A 114 3.05 -10.10 12.90
N ALA A 115 3.50 -8.92 13.33
CA ALA A 115 2.95 -8.23 14.51
C ALA A 115 1.50 -7.74 14.31
N ILE A 116 1.04 -7.61 13.05
CA ILE A 116 -0.34 -7.21 12.75
C ILE A 116 -1.20 -8.37 12.24
N LYS A 117 -0.71 -9.60 12.34
CA LYS A 117 -1.46 -10.79 11.91
C LYS A 117 -2.87 -10.84 12.53
N ASP A 118 -2.96 -10.60 13.83
CA ASP A 118 -4.24 -10.66 14.53
C ASP A 118 -5.22 -9.59 14.03
N ASP A 119 -4.72 -8.40 13.69
CA ASP A 119 -5.53 -7.33 13.12
C ASP A 119 -6.10 -7.73 11.76
N LEU A 120 -5.30 -8.38 10.92
CA LEU A 120 -5.74 -8.86 9.60
C LEU A 120 -6.78 -9.97 9.75
N VAL A 121 -6.53 -10.93 10.62
CA VAL A 121 -7.47 -12.04 10.90
C VAL A 121 -8.79 -11.50 11.47
N ASN A 122 -8.73 -10.59 12.43
CA ASN A 122 -9.92 -9.98 13.03
C ASN A 122 -10.71 -9.13 12.02
N ALA A 123 -10.06 -8.62 10.99
CA ALA A 123 -10.72 -7.92 9.87
C ALA A 123 -11.31 -8.88 8.83
N GLY A 124 -11.19 -10.18 9.02
CA GLY A 124 -11.77 -11.22 8.17
C GLY A 124 -10.85 -11.79 7.11
N ALA A 125 -9.55 -11.48 7.14
CA ALA A 125 -8.59 -12.05 6.21
C ALA A 125 -8.26 -13.51 6.52
N ASN A 126 -8.03 -14.29 5.48
CA ASN A 126 -7.37 -15.59 5.57
C ASN A 126 -5.87 -15.36 5.47
N TYR A 127 -5.20 -15.32 6.62
CA TYR A 127 -3.77 -15.01 6.69
C TYR A 127 -2.91 -16.15 6.16
N VAL A 128 -1.99 -15.83 5.26
CA VAL A 128 -1.02 -16.77 4.68
C VAL A 128 0.39 -16.21 4.92
N ASP A 129 1.25 -16.96 5.59
CA ASP A 129 2.65 -16.58 5.80
C ASP A 129 3.47 -16.93 4.55
N ALA A 130 3.56 -15.99 3.63
CA ALA A 130 4.33 -16.13 2.39
C ALA A 130 4.93 -14.77 1.98
N GLU A 131 5.98 -14.80 1.18
CA GLU A 131 6.67 -13.58 0.73
C GLU A 131 5.76 -12.66 -0.09
N VAL A 132 4.80 -13.21 -0.81
CA VAL A 132 3.75 -12.47 -1.50
C VAL A 132 2.49 -13.32 -1.55
N VAL A 133 1.36 -12.68 -1.30
CA VAL A 133 0.02 -13.27 -1.44
C VAL A 133 -0.79 -12.40 -2.38
N ARG A 134 -1.30 -13.02 -3.43
CA ARG A 134 -2.21 -12.35 -4.38
C ARG A 134 -3.58 -12.99 -4.32
N ASP A 135 -4.60 -12.16 -4.13
CA ASP A 135 -6.00 -12.53 -4.22
C ASP A 135 -6.72 -11.53 -5.13
N GLY A 136 -6.89 -11.92 -6.40
CA GLY A 136 -7.40 -11.02 -7.42
C GLY A 136 -6.46 -9.83 -7.64
N ASN A 137 -6.96 -8.63 -7.38
CA ASN A 137 -6.21 -7.38 -7.48
C ASN A 137 -5.57 -6.93 -6.17
N LEU A 138 -5.69 -7.71 -5.11
CA LEU A 138 -5.04 -7.44 -3.83
C LEU A 138 -3.72 -8.21 -3.73
N ILE A 139 -2.63 -7.49 -3.52
CA ILE A 139 -1.28 -8.03 -3.41
C ILE A 139 -0.72 -7.59 -2.06
N THR A 140 -0.24 -8.54 -1.27
CA THR A 140 0.33 -8.25 0.05
C THR A 140 1.65 -8.97 0.26
N SER A 141 2.55 -8.35 1.04
CA SER A 141 3.85 -8.89 1.45
C SER A 141 4.16 -8.51 2.90
N ARG A 142 5.18 -9.10 3.49
CA ARG A 142 5.42 -9.08 4.95
C ARG A 142 6.42 -8.01 5.40
N LYS A 143 7.51 -7.81 4.62
CA LYS A 143 8.71 -7.06 5.05
C LYS A 143 9.59 -6.71 3.86
N PRO A 144 10.63 -5.87 4.04
CA PRO A 144 11.51 -5.45 2.94
C PRO A 144 12.15 -6.59 2.16
N ASP A 145 12.48 -7.71 2.81
CA ASP A 145 13.06 -8.88 2.16
C ASP A 145 12.15 -9.45 1.05
N ASP A 146 10.85 -9.21 1.15
CA ASP A 146 9.85 -9.69 0.20
C ASP A 146 9.67 -8.76 -1.02
N LEU A 147 10.33 -7.60 -1.05
CA LEU A 147 10.15 -6.59 -2.10
C LEU A 147 10.34 -7.11 -3.53
N PRO A 148 11.29 -8.01 -3.83
CA PRO A 148 11.39 -8.56 -5.18
C PRO A 148 10.10 -9.25 -5.65
N ALA A 149 9.53 -10.13 -4.83
CA ALA A 149 8.28 -10.81 -5.14
C ALA A 149 7.09 -9.83 -5.17
N PHE A 150 7.02 -8.93 -4.21
CA PHE A 150 6.00 -7.89 -4.13
C PHE A 150 5.95 -7.03 -5.39
N CYS A 151 7.11 -6.56 -5.86
CA CYS A 151 7.19 -5.74 -7.06
C CYS A 151 6.81 -6.52 -8.32
N ARG A 152 7.28 -7.77 -8.47
CA ARG A 152 6.90 -8.61 -9.62
C ARG A 152 5.40 -8.79 -9.73
N GLU A 153 4.75 -9.21 -8.65
CA GLU A 153 3.30 -9.44 -8.65
C GLU A 153 2.51 -8.15 -8.89
N THR A 154 2.96 -7.02 -8.32
CA THR A 154 2.35 -5.72 -8.56
C THR A 154 2.44 -5.31 -10.03
N ILE A 155 3.61 -5.45 -10.64
CA ILE A 155 3.85 -5.13 -12.04
C ILE A 155 3.00 -6.02 -12.95
N GLU A 156 2.97 -7.34 -12.70
CA GLU A 156 2.13 -8.27 -13.46
C GLU A 156 0.64 -7.93 -13.38
N ALA A 157 0.18 -7.53 -12.19
CA ALA A 157 -1.22 -7.14 -12.02
C ALA A 157 -1.58 -5.86 -12.78
N LEU A 158 -0.66 -4.90 -12.81
CA LEU A 158 -0.84 -3.62 -13.53
C LEU A 158 -0.72 -3.76 -15.05
N ALA A 159 0.05 -4.74 -15.54
CA ALA A 159 0.28 -4.96 -16.97
C ALA A 159 -0.93 -5.58 -17.70
N LYS A 160 -1.95 -5.99 -17.00
CA LYS A 160 -3.21 -6.55 -17.54
C LYS A 160 -4.23 -5.45 -17.77
#